data_aeb47bfd0f18ff70fbfc0ec09a8f100b
#
_entry.id   aeb47bfd0f18ff70fbfc0ec09a8f100b
#
_cell.length_a   1.000
_cell.length_b   1.000
_cell.length_c   1.000
_cell.angle_alpha   90.00
_cell.angle_beta   90.00
_cell.angle_gamma   90.00
#
_symmetry.space_group_name_H-M   'P 1'
#
loop_
_entity.id
_entity.type
_entity.pdbx_description
1 polymer ?
#
loop_
_entity_poly.entity_id
_entity_poly.type
_entity_poly.pdbx_seq_one_letter_code
_entity_poly.pdbx_strand_id
1 'polypeptide(L)'
;MGRIMNNVTKMELYKVLSKPQVYIIFVVGLIIQSIMAGQMRTTMFNGYHKSVYENYMNEMEGEYSIEKKEYINSEYQKFQAIMDDEQKNEIAFNNGKIDGKDYHSIINEEKKAKYRIATVKYIVEKTEYYDSLDKSAQYF
;
A
#
# COMPACT_ATOMS: atom_id res chain seq x y z
N MET A 1 -3.13 24.06 49.41
CA MET A 1 -3.27 22.59 49.22
C MET A 1 -2.58 22.04 47.98
N GLY A 2 -2.47 22.75 46.86
CA GLY A 2 -1.85 22.25 45.62
C GLY A 2 -0.36 21.90 45.63
N ARG A 3 0.45 22.52 46.46
CA ARG A 3 1.92 22.29 46.53
C ARG A 3 2.32 20.94 47.14
N ILE A 4 1.56 20.43 48.11
CA ILE A 4 1.84 19.17 48.80
C ILE A 4 1.50 17.97 47.93
N MET A 5 0.37 18.02 47.21
CA MET A 5 -0.03 17.00 46.25
C MET A 5 1.01 16.84 45.13
N ASN A 6 1.60 17.92 44.64
CA ASN A 6 2.60 17.88 43.58
C ASN A 6 3.89 17.16 44.01
N ASN A 7 4.28 17.27 45.28
CA ASN A 7 5.47 16.59 45.82
C ASN A 7 5.24 15.10 46.05
N VAL A 8 4.08 14.71 46.55
CA VAL A 8 3.72 13.29 46.73
C VAL A 8 3.63 12.58 45.36
N THR A 9 3.00 13.20 44.38
CA THR A 9 2.91 12.66 43.02
C THR A 9 4.29 12.49 42.36
N LYS A 10 5.19 13.48 42.55
CA LYS A 10 6.59 13.40 42.09
C LYS A 10 7.36 12.26 42.73
N MET A 11 7.21 12.07 44.06
CA MET A 11 7.89 10.99 44.78
C MET A 11 7.39 9.60 44.35
N GLU A 12 6.07 9.44 44.14
CA GLU A 12 5.48 8.19 43.66
C GLU A 12 5.90 7.90 42.21
N LEU A 13 5.90 8.91 41.35
CA LEU A 13 6.41 8.79 39.99
C LEU A 13 7.89 8.38 39.95
N TYR A 14 8.70 8.97 40.80
CA TYR A 14 10.13 8.65 40.91
C TYR A 14 10.34 7.20 41.38
N LYS A 15 9.59 6.73 42.38
CA LYS A 15 9.61 5.32 42.83
C LYS A 15 9.26 4.32 41.72
N VAL A 16 8.29 4.66 40.88
CA VAL A 16 7.92 3.82 39.76
C VAL A 16 8.99 3.85 38.69
N LEU A 17 9.43 5.04 38.28
CA LEU A 17 10.42 5.22 37.23
C LEU A 17 11.82 4.75 37.62
N SER A 18 12.15 4.65 38.91
CA SER A 18 13.46 4.13 39.36
C SER A 18 13.59 2.60 39.29
N LYS A 19 12.50 1.88 38.99
CA LYS A 19 12.53 0.42 38.83
C LYS A 19 13.07 0.03 37.46
N PRO A 20 14.14 -0.78 37.36
CA PRO A 20 14.73 -1.17 36.09
C PRO A 20 13.70 -1.92 35.17
N GLN A 21 12.72 -2.58 35.77
CA GLN A 21 11.64 -3.27 35.04
C GLN A 21 10.80 -2.32 34.19
N VAL A 22 10.59 -1.07 34.64
CA VAL A 22 9.82 -0.07 33.90
C VAL A 22 10.56 0.35 32.63
N TYR A 23 11.88 0.50 32.71
CA TYR A 23 12.70 0.80 31.52
C TYR A 23 12.69 -0.33 30.51
N ILE A 24 12.76 -1.59 30.97
CA ILE A 24 12.69 -2.76 30.09
C ILE A 24 11.35 -2.79 29.34
N ILE A 25 10.23 -2.58 30.03
CA ILE A 25 8.90 -2.54 29.41
C ILE A 25 8.82 -1.39 28.39
N PHE A 26 9.35 -0.22 28.74
CA PHE A 26 9.33 0.94 27.86
C PHE A 26 10.16 0.71 26.58
N VAL A 27 11.38 0.15 26.73
CA VAL A 27 12.24 -0.18 25.60
C VAL A 27 11.59 -1.25 24.69
N VAL A 28 11.02 -2.30 25.27
CA VAL A 28 10.30 -3.33 24.52
C VAL A 28 9.10 -2.72 23.77
N GLY A 29 8.35 -1.83 24.42
CA GLY A 29 7.25 -1.09 23.77
C GLY A 29 7.71 -0.25 22.58
N LEU A 30 8.82 0.47 22.71
CA LEU A 30 9.41 1.24 21.61
C LEU A 30 9.89 0.37 20.46
N ILE A 31 10.46 -0.80 20.73
CA ILE A 31 10.90 -1.74 19.70
C ILE A 31 9.68 -2.25 18.93
N ILE A 32 8.63 -2.69 19.64
CA ILE A 32 7.38 -3.17 19.01
C ILE A 32 6.75 -2.07 18.15
N GLN A 33 6.65 -0.84 18.66
CA GLN A 33 6.11 0.29 17.91
C GLN A 33 6.96 0.62 16.67
N SER A 34 8.28 0.52 16.77
CA SER A 34 9.19 0.76 15.64
C SER A 34 9.02 -0.30 14.55
N ILE A 35 8.86 -1.56 14.92
CA ILE A 35 8.59 -2.66 13.99
C ILE A 35 7.24 -2.46 13.30
N MET A 36 6.19 -2.15 14.06
CA MET A 36 4.84 -1.91 13.52
C MET A 36 4.82 -0.68 12.58
N ALA A 37 5.46 0.41 12.97
CA ALA A 37 5.58 1.62 12.14
C ALA A 37 6.40 1.35 10.86
N GLY A 38 7.44 0.51 10.94
CA GLY A 38 8.22 0.07 9.79
C GLY A 38 7.38 -0.75 8.82
N GLN A 39 6.59 -1.71 9.32
CA GLN A 39 5.71 -2.52 8.48
C GLN A 39 4.58 -1.71 7.83
N MET A 40 3.97 -0.75 8.53
CA MET A 40 2.96 0.13 7.97
C MET A 40 3.51 1.06 6.88
N ARG A 41 4.79 1.47 6.97
CA ARG A 41 5.43 2.32 5.96
C ARG A 41 5.71 1.62 4.64
N THR A 42 5.87 0.30 4.66
CA THR A 42 6.43 -0.43 3.51
C THR A 42 5.40 -1.09 2.62
N THR A 43 4.15 -1.29 3.05
CA THR A 43 3.28 -2.20 2.32
C THR A 43 2.00 -1.61 1.74
N MET A 44 1.27 -0.75 2.44
CA MET A 44 -0.01 -0.28 1.91
C MET A 44 -0.36 1.15 2.35
N PHE A 45 -0.70 1.98 1.39
CA PHE A 45 -1.37 3.26 1.61
C PHE A 45 -2.79 3.15 1.07
N ASN A 46 -3.82 3.26 1.94
CA ASN A 46 -5.23 3.12 1.57
C ASN A 46 -5.58 1.82 0.79
N GLY A 47 -4.91 0.70 1.11
CA GLY A 47 -5.13 -0.57 0.40
C GLY A 47 -4.31 -0.74 -0.88
N TYR A 48 -3.49 0.22 -1.25
CA TYR A 48 -2.63 0.19 -2.44
C TYR A 48 -1.17 -0.04 -2.06
N HIS A 49 -0.44 -0.76 -2.91
CA HIS A 49 1.01 -0.92 -2.75
C HIS A 49 1.69 0.44 -2.93
N LYS A 50 2.31 0.97 -1.87
CA LYS A 50 2.88 2.31 -1.86
C LYS A 50 3.83 2.57 -3.03
N SER A 51 4.78 1.65 -3.28
CA SER A 51 5.74 1.81 -4.37
C SER A 51 5.09 1.78 -5.76
N VAL A 52 4.05 0.98 -5.94
CA VAL A 52 3.30 0.93 -7.20
C VAL A 52 2.54 2.23 -7.41
N TYR A 53 1.88 2.72 -6.36
CA TYR A 53 1.16 3.99 -6.39
C TYR A 53 2.11 5.17 -6.70
N GLU A 54 3.25 5.26 -6.00
CA GLU A 54 4.24 6.31 -6.22
C GLU A 54 4.79 6.30 -7.65
N ASN A 55 5.07 5.13 -8.23
CA ASN A 55 5.52 5.03 -9.61
C ASN A 55 4.50 5.60 -10.59
N TYR A 56 3.22 5.18 -10.49
CA TYR A 56 2.19 5.71 -11.36
C TYR A 56 1.93 7.20 -11.13
N MET A 57 1.99 7.68 -9.87
CA MET A 57 1.83 9.11 -9.59
C MET A 57 2.95 9.94 -10.21
N ASN A 58 4.20 9.45 -10.19
CA ASN A 58 5.32 10.13 -10.85
C ASN A 58 5.15 10.17 -12.39
N GLU A 59 4.60 9.11 -13.00
CA GLU A 59 4.31 9.07 -14.43
C GLU A 59 3.11 9.95 -14.80
N MET A 60 2.16 10.11 -13.88
CA MET A 60 0.97 10.94 -14.06
C MET A 60 1.16 12.38 -13.59
N GLU A 61 2.32 12.74 -13.03
CA GLU A 61 2.60 14.08 -12.51
C GLU A 61 2.50 15.15 -13.62
N GLY A 62 1.94 16.31 -13.24
CA GLY A 62 1.81 17.49 -14.11
C GLY A 62 0.42 17.63 -14.73
N GLU A 63 0.34 18.29 -15.88
CA GLU A 63 -0.93 18.59 -16.54
C GLU A 63 -1.63 17.30 -17.01
N TYR A 64 -2.94 17.23 -16.79
CA TYR A 64 -3.77 16.13 -17.28
C TYR A 64 -3.84 16.15 -18.81
N SER A 65 -3.56 15.02 -19.45
CA SER A 65 -3.63 14.86 -20.90
C SER A 65 -4.36 13.59 -21.31
N ILE A 66 -4.88 13.60 -22.53
CA ILE A 66 -5.53 12.41 -23.11
C ILE A 66 -4.55 11.24 -23.20
N GLU A 67 -3.28 11.49 -23.47
CA GLU A 67 -2.23 10.46 -23.54
C GLU A 67 -2.03 9.76 -22.20
N LYS A 68 -2.03 10.51 -21.10
CA LYS A 68 -1.94 9.93 -19.74
C LYS A 68 -3.15 9.07 -19.41
N LYS A 69 -4.34 9.50 -19.83
CA LYS A 69 -5.57 8.71 -19.66
C LYS A 69 -5.52 7.43 -20.47
N GLU A 70 -5.11 7.48 -21.73
CA GLU A 70 -4.98 6.31 -22.59
C GLU A 70 -3.94 5.33 -22.04
N TYR A 71 -2.81 5.84 -21.56
CA TYR A 71 -1.78 5.04 -20.91
C TYR A 71 -2.32 4.27 -19.71
N ILE A 72 -2.95 4.94 -18.74
CA ILE A 72 -3.45 4.28 -17.54
C ILE A 72 -4.59 3.30 -17.84
N ASN A 73 -5.44 3.59 -18.81
CA ASN A 73 -6.48 2.68 -19.27
C ASN A 73 -5.88 1.44 -19.93
N SER A 74 -4.82 1.57 -20.72
CA SER A 74 -4.12 0.43 -21.33
C SER A 74 -3.48 -0.47 -20.28
N GLU A 75 -2.87 0.10 -19.24
CA GLU A 75 -2.33 -0.65 -18.10
C GLU A 75 -3.44 -1.39 -17.33
N TYR A 76 -4.58 -0.75 -17.13
CA TYR A 76 -5.73 -1.40 -16.49
C TYR A 76 -6.23 -2.61 -17.30
N GLN A 77 -6.44 -2.44 -18.61
CA GLN A 77 -6.88 -3.53 -19.49
C GLN A 77 -5.88 -4.70 -19.53
N LYS A 78 -4.58 -4.39 -19.55
CA LYS A 78 -3.52 -5.39 -19.50
C LYS A 78 -3.57 -6.24 -18.23
N PHE A 79 -3.71 -5.61 -17.06
CA PHE A 79 -3.79 -6.35 -15.80
C PHE A 79 -5.12 -7.08 -15.66
N GLN A 80 -6.20 -6.52 -16.17
CA GLN A 80 -7.50 -7.19 -16.24
C GLN A 80 -7.40 -8.48 -17.05
N ALA A 81 -6.81 -8.44 -18.25
CA ALA A 81 -6.62 -9.62 -19.09
C ALA A 81 -5.82 -10.72 -18.39
N ILE A 82 -4.74 -10.35 -17.67
CA ILE A 82 -3.94 -11.32 -16.90
C ILE A 82 -4.80 -11.98 -15.80
N MET A 83 -5.66 -11.23 -15.16
CA MET A 83 -6.54 -11.74 -14.10
C MET A 83 -7.67 -12.63 -14.65
N ASP A 84 -8.21 -12.28 -15.81
CA ASP A 84 -9.28 -13.06 -16.47
C ASP A 84 -8.76 -14.43 -16.97
N ASP A 85 -7.46 -14.55 -17.22
CA ASP A 85 -6.83 -15.80 -17.63
C ASP A 85 -6.39 -16.70 -16.48
N GLU A 86 -6.42 -16.24 -15.21
CA GLU A 86 -6.00 -17.00 -14.02
C GLU A 86 -6.65 -18.40 -13.96
N GLN A 87 -7.97 -18.45 -14.06
CA GLN A 87 -8.73 -19.71 -14.00
C GLN A 87 -8.41 -20.65 -15.17
N LYS A 88 -8.21 -20.11 -16.37
CA LYS A 88 -7.86 -20.88 -17.57
C LYS A 88 -6.46 -21.48 -17.44
N ASN A 89 -5.50 -20.71 -16.88
CA ASN A 89 -4.14 -21.17 -16.65
C ASN A 89 -4.07 -22.29 -15.61
N GLU A 90 -4.85 -22.18 -14.53
CA GLU A 90 -4.96 -23.25 -13.52
C GLU A 90 -5.54 -24.54 -14.12
N ILE A 91 -6.61 -24.45 -14.90
CA ILE A 91 -7.20 -25.60 -15.59
C ILE A 91 -6.22 -26.21 -16.60
N ALA A 92 -5.48 -25.38 -17.34
CA ALA A 92 -4.50 -25.86 -18.32
C ALA A 92 -3.33 -26.58 -17.63
N PHE A 93 -2.86 -26.10 -16.50
CA PHE A 93 -1.84 -26.76 -15.70
C PHE A 93 -2.33 -28.11 -15.14
N ASN A 94 -3.50 -28.17 -14.53
CA ASN A 94 -4.09 -29.37 -14.00
C ASN A 94 -4.34 -30.45 -15.07
N ASN A 95 -4.57 -30.03 -16.31
CA ASN A 95 -4.71 -30.92 -17.48
C ASN A 95 -3.38 -31.28 -18.16
N GLY A 96 -2.23 -30.87 -17.60
CA GLY A 96 -0.90 -31.16 -18.14
C GLY A 96 -0.56 -30.43 -19.45
N LYS A 97 -1.30 -29.35 -19.79
CA LYS A 97 -1.06 -28.54 -21.00
C LYS A 97 0.03 -27.49 -20.81
N ILE A 98 0.36 -27.15 -19.57
CA ILE A 98 1.40 -26.21 -19.18
C ILE A 98 2.34 -26.96 -18.23
N ASP A 99 3.65 -26.84 -18.43
CA ASP A 99 4.63 -27.44 -17.52
C ASP A 99 4.76 -26.63 -16.22
N GLY A 100 5.39 -27.23 -15.18
CA GLY A 100 5.49 -26.62 -13.86
C GLY A 100 6.32 -25.32 -13.86
N LYS A 101 7.31 -25.19 -14.75
CA LYS A 101 8.18 -24.01 -14.84
C LYS A 101 7.41 -22.83 -15.44
N ASP A 102 6.71 -23.09 -16.52
CA ASP A 102 5.90 -22.08 -17.21
C ASP A 102 4.74 -21.64 -16.31
N TYR A 103 4.09 -22.58 -15.60
CA TYR A 103 3.03 -22.27 -14.65
C TYR A 103 3.52 -21.38 -13.49
N HIS A 104 4.72 -21.63 -12.95
CA HIS A 104 5.32 -20.75 -11.95
C HIS A 104 5.57 -19.33 -12.45
N SER A 105 5.98 -19.19 -13.71
CA SER A 105 6.15 -17.88 -14.34
C SER A 105 4.82 -17.14 -14.45
N ILE A 106 3.75 -17.82 -14.90
CA ILE A 106 2.40 -17.28 -15.02
C ILE A 106 1.88 -16.83 -13.65
N ILE A 107 1.97 -17.66 -12.61
CA ILE A 107 1.55 -17.27 -11.24
C ILE A 107 2.28 -16.03 -10.74
N ASN A 108 3.57 -15.88 -11.06
CA ASN A 108 4.32 -14.70 -10.64
C ASN A 108 3.80 -13.41 -11.34
N GLU A 109 3.44 -13.50 -12.62
CA GLU A 109 2.83 -12.36 -13.32
C GLU A 109 1.42 -12.05 -12.81
N GLU A 110 0.60 -13.07 -12.53
CA GLU A 110 -0.72 -12.91 -11.91
C GLU A 110 -0.62 -12.24 -10.55
N LYS A 111 0.33 -12.64 -9.70
CA LYS A 111 0.58 -11.98 -8.41
C LYS A 111 0.96 -10.52 -8.59
N LYS A 112 1.84 -10.20 -9.53
CA LYS A 112 2.20 -8.80 -9.83
C LYS A 112 0.99 -8.01 -10.32
N ALA A 113 0.16 -8.60 -11.17
CA ALA A 113 -1.07 -7.98 -11.66
C ALA A 113 -2.05 -7.70 -10.51
N LYS A 114 -2.27 -8.66 -9.60
CA LYS A 114 -3.13 -8.49 -8.40
C LYS A 114 -2.74 -7.29 -7.55
N TYR A 115 -1.44 -7.07 -7.35
CA TYR A 115 -0.97 -5.91 -6.58
C TYR A 115 -1.14 -4.58 -7.32
N ARG A 116 -1.13 -4.59 -8.65
CA ARG A 116 -1.17 -3.37 -9.47
C ARG A 116 -2.57 -2.96 -9.84
N ILE A 117 -3.44 -3.93 -10.13
CA ILE A 117 -4.78 -3.67 -10.68
C ILE A 117 -5.63 -2.75 -9.79
N ALA A 118 -5.55 -2.92 -8.46
CA ALA A 118 -6.29 -2.07 -7.52
C ALA A 118 -5.82 -0.61 -7.59
N THR A 119 -4.50 -0.40 -7.69
CA THR A 119 -3.92 0.95 -7.81
C THR A 119 -4.29 1.59 -9.13
N VAL A 120 -4.13 0.84 -10.24
CA VAL A 120 -4.43 1.35 -11.58
C VAL A 120 -5.92 1.65 -11.72
N LYS A 121 -6.80 0.79 -11.22
CA LYS A 121 -8.25 1.02 -11.17
C LYS A 121 -8.59 2.33 -10.45
N TYR A 122 -7.99 2.56 -9.29
CA TYR A 122 -8.18 3.80 -8.56
C TYR A 122 -7.76 5.03 -9.37
N ILE A 123 -6.63 4.95 -10.10
CA ILE A 123 -6.16 6.06 -10.95
C ILE A 123 -7.12 6.26 -12.14
N VAL A 124 -7.62 5.18 -12.77
CA VAL A 124 -8.64 5.26 -13.84
C VAL A 124 -9.89 5.99 -13.33
N GLU A 125 -10.42 5.59 -12.17
CA GLU A 125 -11.58 6.26 -11.56
C GLU A 125 -11.31 7.76 -11.30
N LYS A 126 -10.08 8.10 -10.91
CA LYS A 126 -9.67 9.50 -10.74
C LYS A 126 -9.58 10.24 -12.07
N THR A 127 -9.05 9.64 -13.13
CA THR A 127 -9.01 10.29 -14.44
C THR A 127 -10.41 10.53 -15.01
N GLU A 128 -11.33 9.59 -14.81
CA GLU A 128 -12.75 9.78 -15.18
C GLU A 128 -13.41 10.92 -14.40
N TYR A 129 -13.10 11.02 -13.12
CA TYR A 129 -13.57 12.14 -12.29
C TYR A 129 -13.01 13.47 -12.79
N TYR A 130 -11.71 13.56 -13.12
CA TYR A 130 -11.10 14.78 -13.66
C TYR A 130 -11.67 15.17 -15.02
N ASP A 131 -12.04 14.23 -15.87
CA ASP A 131 -12.74 14.53 -17.14
C ASP A 131 -14.09 15.21 -16.94
N SER A 132 -14.73 14.95 -15.78
CA SER A 132 -16.01 15.57 -15.43
C SER A 132 -15.88 16.97 -14.84
N LEU A 133 -14.64 17.40 -14.49
CA LEU A 133 -14.38 18.72 -13.93
C LEU A 133 -14.17 19.78 -15.04
N ASP A 134 -14.42 21.04 -14.68
CA ASP A 134 -14.10 22.16 -15.56
C ASP A 134 -12.57 22.23 -15.79
N LYS A 135 -12.15 22.56 -17.01
CA LYS A 135 -10.74 22.57 -17.45
C LYS A 135 -9.78 23.37 -16.55
N SER A 136 -10.29 24.30 -15.76
CA SER A 136 -9.52 25.10 -14.80
C SER A 136 -9.03 24.32 -13.58
N ALA A 137 -9.56 23.12 -13.31
CA ALA A 137 -9.26 22.30 -12.14
C ALA A 137 -8.53 20.99 -12.48
N GLN A 138 -8.11 20.77 -13.73
CA GLN A 138 -7.53 19.51 -14.22
C GLN A 138 -6.01 19.45 -14.02
N TYR A 139 -5.55 19.50 -12.77
CA TYR A 139 -4.15 19.22 -12.40
C TYR A 139 -4.08 18.02 -11.46
N PHE A 140 -3.07 17.18 -11.66
CA PHE A 140 -2.69 16.10 -10.74
C PHE A 140 -1.72 16.58 -9.67
#